data_077e3730172fc0ada27644b2b434824f
#
_entry.id   077e3730172fc0ada27644b2b434824f
#
_cell.length_a   1.000
_cell.length_b   1.000
_cell.length_c   1.000
_cell.angle_alpha   90.00
_cell.angle_beta   90.00
_cell.angle_gamma   90.00
#
_symmetry.space_group_name_H-M   'P 1'
#
loop_
_entity.id
_entity.type
_entity.pdbx_description
1 polymer ?
#
loop_
_entity_poly.entity_id
_entity_poly.type
_entity_poly.pdbx_seq_one_letter_code
_entity_poly.pdbx_strand_id
1 'polypeptide(L)'
;GMMIMVEGMALSGFFSWLCLTIAKAVRYNTTKIFVMFMALAFVLSMFIDSITVILFLAAITITQGKLLKFDPIPVIIAEIFCSNLGGSSTMCGDPPNIIIGTALHYTFTDFLFNTGVIAILSLVLMIFFFYLCFRKKLNTNNLSKEDIAKMPSPDSAITSKRSFII
;
A
#
# COMPACT_ATOMS: atom_id res chain seq x y z
N GLY A 1 5.64 -12.35 -17.56
CA GLY A 1 6.78 -12.11 -16.69
C GLY A 1 6.46 -11.43 -15.36
N MET A 2 6.12 -10.15 -15.34
CA MET A 2 5.94 -9.39 -14.08
C MET A 2 4.86 -9.96 -13.15
N MET A 3 3.71 -10.32 -13.67
CA MET A 3 2.61 -10.90 -12.87
C MET A 3 3.02 -12.17 -12.12
N ILE A 4 3.80 -13.07 -12.74
CA ILE A 4 4.25 -14.31 -12.09
C ILE A 4 5.20 -14.01 -10.92
N MET A 5 6.10 -13.03 -11.06
CA MET A 5 7.01 -12.63 -9.99
C MET A 5 6.25 -12.01 -8.81
N VAL A 6 5.27 -11.16 -9.10
CA VAL A 6 4.43 -10.52 -8.08
C VAL A 6 3.58 -11.55 -7.33
N GLU A 7 3.01 -12.52 -8.05
CA GLU A 7 2.24 -13.61 -7.46
C GLU A 7 3.13 -14.51 -6.59
N GLY A 8 4.35 -14.80 -7.03
CA GLY A 8 5.34 -15.50 -6.21
C GLY A 8 5.70 -14.76 -4.92
N MET A 9 5.87 -13.43 -4.99
CA MET A 9 6.10 -12.59 -3.81
C MET A 9 4.89 -12.57 -2.87
N ALA A 10 3.67 -12.56 -3.42
CA ALA A 10 2.45 -12.62 -2.65
C ALA A 10 2.31 -13.94 -1.89
N LEU A 11 2.57 -15.06 -2.57
CA LEU A 11 2.51 -16.41 -1.98
C LEU A 11 3.59 -16.62 -0.91
N SER A 12 4.74 -15.95 -1.01
CA SER A 12 5.80 -15.99 0.01
C SER A 12 5.44 -15.27 1.31
N GLY A 13 4.37 -14.48 1.32
CA GLY A 13 3.96 -13.68 2.47
C GLY A 13 4.70 -12.32 2.58
N PHE A 14 5.40 -11.92 1.53
CA PHE A 14 6.18 -10.67 1.50
C PHE A 14 5.34 -9.44 1.87
N PHE A 15 4.17 -9.29 1.26
CA PHE A 15 3.29 -8.14 1.53
C PHE A 15 2.77 -8.13 2.97
N SER A 16 2.41 -9.29 3.50
CA SER A 16 1.98 -9.41 4.90
C SER A 16 3.09 -9.07 5.87
N TRP A 17 4.30 -9.55 5.62
CA TRP A 17 5.49 -9.20 6.39
C TRP A 17 5.79 -7.70 6.34
N LEU A 18 5.74 -7.10 5.15
CA LEU A 18 5.99 -5.67 4.94
C LEU A 18 5.00 -4.81 5.74
N CYS A 19 3.71 -5.11 5.63
CA CYS A 19 2.66 -4.37 6.34
C CYS A 19 2.74 -4.52 7.86
N LEU A 20 3.04 -5.73 8.36
CA LEU A 20 3.23 -5.95 9.80
C LEU A 20 4.48 -5.24 10.32
N THR A 21 5.55 -5.20 9.54
CA THR A 21 6.78 -4.46 9.87
C THR A 21 6.49 -2.97 9.98
N ILE A 22 5.75 -2.41 9.02
CA ILE A 22 5.33 -1.00 9.04
C ILE A 22 4.43 -0.71 10.24
N ALA A 23 3.42 -1.56 10.50
CA ALA A 23 2.52 -1.39 11.63
C ALA A 23 3.28 -1.39 12.97
N LYS A 24 4.27 -2.26 13.13
CA LYS A 24 5.16 -2.31 14.29
C LYS A 24 6.04 -1.07 14.40
N ALA A 25 6.63 -0.62 13.30
CA ALA A 25 7.48 0.58 13.27
C ALA A 25 6.72 1.85 13.69
N VAL A 26 5.45 1.92 13.37
CA VAL A 26 4.55 3.05 13.69
C VAL A 26 3.92 2.92 15.08
N ARG A 27 4.33 1.94 15.88
CA ARG A 27 3.81 1.67 17.23
C ARG A 27 2.28 1.51 17.27
N TYR A 28 1.70 0.90 16.24
CA TYR A 28 0.25 0.64 16.10
C TYR A 28 -0.65 1.87 16.29
N ASN A 29 -0.13 3.05 16.00
CA ASN A 29 -0.93 4.28 16.00
C ASN A 29 -1.79 4.31 14.73
N THR A 30 -3.12 4.24 14.87
CA THR A 30 -4.07 4.11 13.76
C THR A 30 -3.90 5.21 12.70
N THR A 31 -3.68 6.45 13.11
CA THR A 31 -3.47 7.57 12.16
C THR A 31 -2.20 7.40 11.36
N LYS A 32 -1.11 6.96 12.01
CA LYS A 32 0.17 6.75 11.33
C LYS A 32 0.11 5.52 10.42
N ILE A 33 -0.57 4.45 10.83
CA ILE A 33 -0.83 3.28 9.99
C ILE A 33 -1.57 3.70 8.74
N PHE A 34 -2.62 4.52 8.88
CA PHE A 34 -3.40 5.04 7.77
C PHE A 34 -2.51 5.74 6.72
N VAL A 35 -1.71 6.72 7.14
CA VAL A 35 -0.82 7.47 6.23
C VAL A 35 0.25 6.56 5.61
N MET A 36 0.83 5.65 6.41
CA MET A 36 1.85 4.72 5.91
C MET A 36 1.28 3.72 4.90
N PHE A 37 0.05 3.25 5.09
CA PHE A 37 -0.59 2.35 4.14
C PHE A 37 -0.95 3.06 2.83
N MET A 38 -1.38 4.32 2.89
CA MET A 38 -1.57 5.15 1.69
C MET A 38 -0.26 5.31 0.91
N ALA A 39 0.83 5.65 1.60
CA ALA A 39 2.14 5.78 0.98
C ALA A 39 2.64 4.45 0.41
N LEU A 40 2.42 3.35 1.13
CA LEU A 40 2.79 2.00 0.68
C LEU A 40 1.99 1.59 -0.57
N ALA A 41 0.68 1.83 -0.59
CA ALA A 41 -0.18 1.57 -1.75
C ALA A 41 0.35 2.30 -2.99
N PHE A 42 0.70 3.57 -2.84
CA PHE A 42 1.26 4.38 -3.90
C PHE A 42 2.58 3.81 -4.43
N VAL A 43 3.56 3.55 -3.52
CA VAL A 43 4.89 3.06 -3.91
C VAL A 43 4.83 1.68 -4.56
N LEU A 44 4.05 0.75 -4.00
CA LEU A 44 3.90 -0.57 -4.58
C LEU A 44 3.26 -0.51 -5.97
N SER A 45 2.25 0.35 -6.15
CA SER A 45 1.55 0.48 -7.42
C SER A 45 2.38 1.17 -8.52
N MET A 46 3.47 1.83 -8.18
CA MET A 46 4.43 2.32 -9.18
C MET A 46 5.08 1.20 -10.00
N PHE A 47 5.20 0.00 -9.42
CA PHE A 47 5.91 -1.14 -10.02
C PHE A 47 5.00 -2.33 -10.27
N ILE A 48 3.89 -2.41 -9.56
CA ILE A 48 2.94 -3.51 -9.58
C ILE A 48 1.59 -2.94 -9.98
N ASP A 49 0.84 -3.69 -10.78
CA ASP A 49 -0.51 -3.35 -11.17
C ASP A 49 -1.39 -2.93 -9.97
N SER A 50 -2.08 -1.81 -10.12
CA SER A 50 -2.86 -1.18 -9.05
C SER A 50 -3.95 -2.11 -8.49
N ILE A 51 -4.58 -2.93 -9.34
CA ILE A 51 -5.62 -3.88 -8.91
C ILE A 51 -5.03 -4.95 -7.98
N THR A 52 -3.88 -5.50 -8.36
CA THR A 52 -3.17 -6.50 -7.56
C THR A 52 -2.77 -5.94 -6.20
N VAL A 53 -2.21 -4.73 -6.16
CA VAL A 53 -1.82 -4.05 -4.92
C VAL A 53 -3.03 -3.86 -4.00
N ILE A 54 -4.16 -3.39 -4.53
CA ILE A 54 -5.39 -3.18 -3.75
C ILE A 54 -5.90 -4.49 -3.14
N LEU A 55 -5.92 -5.58 -3.90
CA LEU A 55 -6.39 -6.88 -3.41
C LEU A 55 -5.58 -7.35 -2.20
N PHE A 56 -4.26 -7.23 -2.23
CA PHE A 56 -3.40 -7.62 -1.11
C PHE A 56 -3.51 -6.67 0.07
N LEU A 57 -3.43 -5.37 -0.16
CA LEU A 57 -3.50 -4.38 0.92
C LEU A 57 -4.87 -4.40 1.61
N ALA A 58 -5.97 -4.48 0.87
CA ALA A 58 -7.31 -4.54 1.45
C ALA A 58 -7.48 -5.77 2.36
N ALA A 59 -6.99 -6.95 1.95
CA ALA A 59 -7.05 -8.14 2.78
C ALA A 59 -6.29 -7.97 4.11
N ILE A 60 -5.10 -7.34 4.06
CA ILE A 60 -4.29 -7.05 5.24
C ILE A 60 -4.94 -5.97 6.09
N THR A 61 -5.46 -4.91 5.48
CA THR A 61 -6.15 -3.80 6.17
C THR A 61 -7.39 -4.30 6.91
N ILE A 62 -8.18 -5.20 6.32
CA ILE A 62 -9.32 -5.84 6.98
C ILE A 62 -8.85 -6.64 8.20
N THR A 63 -7.80 -7.43 8.06
CA THR A 63 -7.24 -8.22 9.15
C THR A 63 -6.75 -7.34 10.29
N GLN A 64 -6.02 -6.28 9.97
CA GLN A 64 -5.54 -5.31 10.96
C GLN A 64 -6.68 -4.49 11.56
N GLY A 65 -7.69 -4.13 10.79
CA GLY A 65 -8.88 -3.45 11.29
C GLY A 65 -9.60 -4.26 12.37
N LYS A 66 -9.71 -5.58 12.19
CA LYS A 66 -10.27 -6.49 13.19
C LYS A 66 -9.40 -6.58 14.45
N LEU A 67 -8.08 -6.65 14.29
CA LEU A 67 -7.12 -6.73 15.41
C LEU A 67 -7.06 -5.41 16.20
N LEU A 68 -7.00 -4.29 15.51
CA LEU A 68 -6.86 -2.95 16.07
C LEU A 68 -8.21 -2.28 16.40
N LYS A 69 -9.33 -2.97 16.10
CA LYS A 69 -10.71 -2.48 16.34
C LYS A 69 -10.99 -1.13 15.68
N PHE A 70 -10.42 -0.86 14.51
CA PHE A 70 -10.77 0.30 13.71
C PHE A 70 -11.59 -0.09 12.47
N ASP A 71 -12.35 0.87 11.94
CA ASP A 71 -13.11 0.67 10.71
C ASP A 71 -12.15 0.61 9.50
N PRO A 72 -12.03 -0.53 8.79
CA PRO A 72 -11.11 -0.67 7.67
C PRO A 72 -11.58 0.08 6.41
N ILE A 73 -12.87 0.40 6.29
CA ILE A 73 -13.46 0.97 5.07
C ILE A 73 -12.78 2.28 4.65
N PRO A 74 -12.58 3.28 5.53
CA PRO A 74 -11.91 4.52 5.15
C PRO A 74 -10.47 4.31 4.67
N VAL A 75 -9.77 3.35 5.27
CA VAL A 75 -8.39 3.02 4.90
C VAL A 75 -8.33 2.42 3.51
N ILE A 76 -9.20 1.44 3.23
CA ILE A 76 -9.29 0.78 1.92
C ILE A 76 -9.65 1.78 0.82
N ILE A 77 -10.60 2.69 1.06
CA ILE A 77 -10.94 3.74 0.09
C ILE A 77 -9.70 4.59 -0.22
N ALA A 78 -8.97 5.02 0.81
CA ALA A 78 -7.76 5.81 0.64
C ALA A 78 -6.65 5.05 -0.10
N GLU A 79 -6.47 3.75 0.19
CA GLU A 79 -5.54 2.86 -0.51
C GLU A 79 -5.87 2.74 -1.99
N ILE A 80 -7.15 2.61 -2.36
CA ILE A 80 -7.61 2.55 -3.76
C ILE A 80 -7.20 3.82 -4.51
N PHE A 81 -7.46 5.00 -3.94
CA PHE A 81 -7.08 6.25 -4.58
C PHE A 81 -5.57 6.38 -4.73
N CYS A 82 -4.80 6.07 -3.69
CA CYS A 82 -3.34 6.16 -3.72
C CYS A 82 -2.71 5.13 -4.66
N SER A 83 -3.26 3.92 -4.74
CA SER A 83 -2.81 2.89 -5.65
C SER A 83 -3.02 3.30 -7.11
N ASN A 84 -4.17 3.84 -7.47
CA ASN A 84 -4.42 4.36 -8.82
C ASN A 84 -3.48 5.53 -9.18
N LEU A 85 -3.21 6.44 -8.24
CA LEU A 85 -2.22 7.50 -8.45
C LEU A 85 -0.80 6.93 -8.64
N GLY A 86 -0.42 5.93 -7.85
CA GLY A 86 0.86 5.24 -8.00
C GLY A 86 0.98 4.53 -9.34
N GLY A 87 -0.04 3.78 -9.75
CA GLY A 87 -0.10 3.09 -11.03
C GLY A 87 0.03 4.02 -12.23
N SER A 88 -0.58 5.20 -12.16
CA SER A 88 -0.49 6.21 -13.21
C SER A 88 0.86 6.97 -13.23
N SER A 89 1.66 6.87 -12.20
CA SER A 89 2.91 7.64 -12.05
C SER A 89 4.07 7.11 -12.87
N THR A 90 4.06 5.83 -13.24
CA THR A 90 5.13 5.17 -14.00
C THR A 90 4.59 4.46 -15.22
N MET A 91 5.49 4.16 -16.15
CA MET A 91 5.15 3.38 -17.34
C MET A 91 4.80 1.93 -17.01
N CYS A 92 5.30 1.38 -15.89
CA CYS A 92 5.14 -0.03 -15.51
C CYS A 92 3.96 -0.30 -14.58
N GLY A 93 3.39 0.75 -13.94
CA GLY A 93 2.34 0.60 -12.94
C GLY A 93 1.07 -0.01 -13.52
N ASP A 94 0.51 0.61 -14.52
CA ASP A 94 -0.73 0.14 -15.15
C ASP A 94 -0.54 -0.17 -16.65
N PRO A 95 -1.20 -1.23 -17.20
CA PRO A 95 -1.06 -1.62 -18.60
C PRO A 95 -1.31 -0.51 -19.63
N PRO A 96 -2.28 0.41 -19.46
CA PRO A 96 -2.47 1.52 -20.41
C PRO A 96 -1.25 2.42 -20.56
N ASN A 97 -0.47 2.60 -19.49
CA ASN A 97 0.71 3.46 -19.51
C ASN A 97 1.83 2.90 -20.41
N ILE A 98 1.95 1.57 -20.46
CA ILE A 98 2.90 0.89 -21.36
C ILE A 98 2.53 1.21 -22.82
N ILE A 99 1.25 1.16 -23.16
CA ILE A 99 0.74 1.44 -24.51
C ILE A 99 1.02 2.90 -24.89
N ILE A 100 0.67 3.84 -24.00
CA ILE A 100 0.87 5.27 -24.20
C ILE A 100 2.36 5.59 -24.32
N GLY A 101 3.18 5.10 -23.39
CA GLY A 101 4.62 5.34 -23.39
C GLY A 101 5.29 4.81 -24.64
N THR A 102 4.89 3.61 -25.10
CA THR A 102 5.43 3.01 -26.32
C THR A 102 5.01 3.80 -27.57
N ALA A 103 3.74 4.22 -27.63
CA ALA A 103 3.21 4.99 -28.78
C ALA A 103 3.85 6.37 -28.91
N LEU A 104 4.19 7.00 -27.78
CA LEU A 104 4.84 8.31 -27.73
C LEU A 104 6.37 8.24 -27.70
N HIS A 105 6.96 7.03 -27.77
CA HIS A 105 8.39 6.80 -27.65
C HIS A 105 9.02 7.36 -26.36
N TYR A 106 8.25 7.38 -25.27
CA TYR A 106 8.74 7.81 -23.97
C TYR A 106 9.60 6.73 -23.33
N THR A 107 10.70 7.16 -22.70
CA THR A 107 11.47 6.30 -21.79
C THR A 107 10.77 6.25 -20.41
N PHE A 108 11.15 5.27 -19.59
CA PHE A 108 10.65 5.17 -18.21
C PHE A 108 10.90 6.46 -17.42
N THR A 109 12.06 7.08 -17.61
CA THR A 109 12.43 8.33 -16.96
C THR A 109 11.58 9.52 -17.42
N ASP A 110 11.30 9.62 -18.71
CA ASP A 110 10.46 10.70 -19.24
C ASP A 110 9.04 10.62 -18.65
N PHE A 111 8.51 9.40 -18.55
CA PHE A 111 7.19 9.16 -17.96
C PHE A 111 7.18 9.52 -16.47
N LEU A 112 8.20 9.11 -15.72
CA LEU A 112 8.34 9.40 -14.31
C LEU A 112 8.45 10.90 -14.03
N PHE A 113 9.22 11.65 -14.82
CA PHE A 113 9.37 13.08 -14.61
C PHE A 113 8.15 13.90 -15.04
N ASN A 114 7.38 13.44 -16.02
CA ASN A 114 6.17 14.13 -16.45
C ASN A 114 4.96 13.78 -15.58
N THR A 115 4.59 12.52 -15.52
CA THR A 115 3.40 12.06 -14.78
C THR A 115 3.68 11.80 -13.31
N GLY A 116 4.86 11.29 -12.96
CA GLY A 116 5.21 10.96 -11.59
C GLY A 116 5.27 12.17 -10.67
N VAL A 117 5.74 13.33 -11.14
CA VAL A 117 5.75 14.58 -10.36
C VAL A 117 4.32 15.00 -10.01
N ILE A 118 3.42 14.94 -10.98
CA ILE A 118 1.99 15.26 -10.79
C ILE A 118 1.36 14.27 -9.81
N ALA A 119 1.68 13.00 -9.93
CA ALA A 119 1.18 11.95 -9.05
C ALA A 119 1.65 12.14 -7.60
N ILE A 120 2.91 12.53 -7.37
CA ILE A 120 3.43 12.82 -6.02
C ILE A 120 2.71 14.03 -5.40
N LEU A 121 2.52 15.11 -6.16
CA LEU A 121 1.76 16.27 -5.68
C LEU A 121 0.32 15.89 -5.33
N SER A 122 -0.31 15.08 -6.18
CA SER A 122 -1.66 14.55 -5.94
C SER A 122 -1.70 13.65 -4.72
N LEU A 123 -0.67 12.83 -4.47
CA LEU A 123 -0.56 12.00 -3.27
C LEU A 123 -0.58 12.83 -1.99
N VAL A 124 0.22 13.92 -1.95
CA VAL A 124 0.27 14.81 -0.78
C VAL A 124 -1.11 15.43 -0.51
N LEU A 125 -1.78 15.91 -1.56
CA LEU A 125 -3.13 16.47 -1.45
C LEU A 125 -4.14 15.41 -0.98
N MET A 126 -4.05 14.18 -1.49
CA MET A 126 -4.92 13.07 -1.10
C MET A 126 -4.70 12.64 0.36
N ILE A 127 -3.46 12.52 0.81
CA ILE A 127 -3.15 12.22 2.22
C ILE A 127 -3.76 13.32 3.11
N PHE A 128 -3.57 14.57 2.75
CA PHE A 128 -4.12 15.70 3.51
C PHE A 128 -5.65 15.68 3.53
N PHE A 129 -6.29 15.47 2.40
CA PHE A 129 -7.74 15.39 2.26
C PHE A 129 -8.34 14.25 3.11
N PHE A 130 -7.82 13.04 2.95
CA PHE A 130 -8.31 11.88 3.69
C PHE A 130 -8.01 12.00 5.19
N TYR A 131 -6.87 12.57 5.57
CA TYR A 131 -6.55 12.85 6.96
C TYR A 131 -7.59 13.79 7.58
N LEU A 132 -7.97 14.87 6.90
CA LEU A 132 -9.00 15.79 7.38
C LEU A 132 -10.36 15.11 7.51
N CYS A 133 -10.75 14.34 6.49
CA CYS A 133 -12.05 13.66 6.45
C CYS A 133 -12.20 12.61 7.57
N PHE A 134 -11.16 11.85 7.82
CA PHE A 134 -11.24 10.68 8.72
C PHE A 134 -10.56 10.90 10.08
N ARG A 135 -9.98 12.06 10.34
CA ARG A 135 -9.31 12.39 11.60
C ARG A 135 -10.16 12.08 12.84
N LYS A 136 -11.46 12.37 12.80
CA LYS A 136 -12.37 12.09 13.92
C LYS A 136 -12.56 10.59 14.15
N LYS A 137 -12.68 9.79 13.10
CA LYS A 137 -12.82 8.33 13.18
C LYS A 137 -11.52 7.63 13.60
N LEU A 138 -10.37 8.15 13.17
CA LEU A 138 -9.06 7.58 13.47
C LEU A 138 -8.60 7.86 14.92
N ASN A 139 -9.07 8.95 15.53
CA ASN A 139 -8.64 9.38 16.85
C ASN A 139 -9.41 8.70 18.01
N THR A 140 -10.41 7.87 17.71
CA THR A 140 -11.29 7.28 18.74
C THR A 140 -10.71 6.01 19.39
N ASN A 141 -9.62 5.46 18.88
CA ASN A 141 -9.05 4.19 19.34
C ASN A 141 -7.72 4.39 20.09
N ASN A 142 -7.81 4.55 21.40
CA ASN A 142 -6.69 4.32 22.31
C ASN A 142 -6.54 2.82 22.53
N LEU A 143 -5.65 2.19 21.77
CA LEU A 143 -5.31 0.78 21.95
C LEU A 143 -4.69 0.56 23.33
N SER A 144 -5.19 -0.45 24.06
CA SER A 144 -4.56 -0.91 25.28
C SER A 144 -3.22 -1.60 24.95
N LYS A 145 -2.23 -1.47 25.84
CA LYS A 145 -0.93 -2.16 25.72
C LYS A 145 -1.07 -3.69 25.62
N GLU A 146 -2.16 -4.23 26.13
CA GLU A 146 -2.47 -5.67 26.08
C GLU A 146 -2.90 -6.13 24.69
N ASP A 147 -3.59 -5.30 23.92
CA ASP A 147 -3.99 -5.62 22.54
C ASP A 147 -2.78 -5.64 21.60
N ILE A 148 -1.76 -4.82 21.88
CA ILE A 148 -0.49 -4.77 21.13
C ILE A 148 0.35 -6.04 21.35
N ALA A 149 0.32 -6.61 22.56
CA ALA A 149 1.08 -7.81 22.89
C ALA A 149 0.54 -9.09 22.22
N LYS A 150 -0.72 -9.10 21.77
CA LYS A 150 -1.36 -10.22 21.09
C LYS A 150 -1.18 -10.21 19.56
N MET A 151 -0.45 -9.24 19.02
CA MET A 151 -0.27 -9.14 17.57
C MET A 151 0.75 -10.14 17.03
N PRO A 152 0.47 -10.72 15.85
CA PRO A 152 1.42 -11.63 15.20
C PRO A 152 2.72 -10.89 14.90
N SER A 153 3.84 -11.56 15.17
CA SER A 153 5.16 -11.03 14.81
C SER A 153 5.31 -11.00 13.28
N PRO A 154 6.04 -10.02 12.70
CA PRO A 154 6.27 -9.98 11.25
C PRO A 154 6.85 -11.29 10.69
N ASP A 155 7.68 -11.95 11.48
CA ASP A 155 8.32 -13.22 11.09
C ASP A 155 7.32 -14.39 10.95
N SER A 156 6.17 -14.33 11.62
CA SER A 156 5.11 -15.34 11.50
C SER A 156 4.32 -15.23 10.17
N ALA A 157 4.44 -14.13 9.46
CA ALA A 157 3.78 -13.91 8.17
C ALA A 157 4.55 -14.54 6.99
N ILE A 158 5.79 -14.94 7.19
CA ILE A 158 6.63 -15.55 6.15
C ILE A 158 6.22 -17.03 6.01
N THR A 159 5.49 -17.34 4.96
CA THR A 159 5.01 -18.71 4.67
C THR A 159 6.12 -19.62 4.15
N SER A 160 7.09 -19.06 3.42
CA SER A 160 8.22 -19.83 2.87
C SER A 160 9.50 -19.01 2.85
N LYS A 161 10.45 -19.37 3.71
CA LYS A 161 11.79 -18.73 3.74
C LYS A 161 12.57 -18.89 2.43
N ARG A 162 12.36 -19.97 1.67
CA ARG A 162 13.02 -20.21 0.38
C ARG A 162 12.52 -19.27 -0.71
N SER A 163 11.21 -19.03 -0.79
CA SER A 163 10.60 -18.13 -1.78
C SER A 163 10.79 -16.65 -1.43
N PHE A 164 11.20 -16.34 -0.20
CA PHE A 164 11.44 -14.97 0.26
C PHE A 164 12.85 -14.47 -0.10
N ILE A 165 13.83 -15.37 -0.34
CA ILE A 165 15.24 -15.05 -0.59
C ILE A 165 15.57 -15.06 -2.09
N ILE A 166 14.70 -15.59 -2.95
CA ILE A 166 14.84 -15.60 -4.40
C ILE A 166 14.18 -14.37 -5.01
#